data_d2ff2c784e70dfd0e7b758ceb8a21b7d
#
_entry.id   d2ff2c784e70dfd0e7b758ceb8a21b7d
#
_cell.length_a   1.000
_cell.length_b   1.000
_cell.length_c   1.000
_cell.angle_alpha   90.00
_cell.angle_beta   90.00
_cell.angle_gamma   90.00
#
_symmetry.space_group_name_H-M   'P 1'
#
loop_
_entity.id
_entity.type
_entity.pdbx_description
1 polymer ?
#
loop_
_entity_poly.entity_id
_entity_poly.type
_entity_poly.pdbx_seq_one_letter_code
_entity_poly.pdbx_strand_id
1 'polypeptide(L)'
;MPQKMQRRDFLRKSTLAALAGTGLKLAPAFAQASPRATVSPNDKVAVGFIGTGRMGQSNLATFMKHPEVEVAAVCDVYGPNLDAAAKIAGEKAKALKDFRQLLEMQEIQAVVVASPDHWHPLHTILACQAGKDVYVEKPVSVYLEEGRRMVEAARRYKRIVQVGTQQRSGLHFQKAVELIRNGTIGKVSFIRTWNYGNSFPEGIGNPPNGDPPQDLDWDLWLGPAPKVPFNPNRFGVHPDRWSSFRWFWNYAGGMMTDWGVHLLDIVQWAMNVEGPSEITAQGGKLYLQDNRETPDTLQVTYQYPGFVCVYENRECNGAQLDGHGYGISFHGSLGTMFLDRAGFQIIPEKTSKGVNLCEPVTEKSSNNHNLAHSRNFLDCLKSRQVPICDIEIGHRSTSVAQLGNIAYRTKSHLLWEPRAEEFRGNQRAGKMLSAKYRKPWRLSV
;
A
#
# COMPACT_ATOMS: atom_id res chain seq x y z
N MET A 1 -13.91 46.04 -45.35
CA MET A 1 -13.11 45.82 -44.09
C MET A 1 -13.87 44.88 -43.17
N PRO A 2 -13.41 43.68 -42.88
CA PRO A 2 -14.13 42.75 -42.02
C PRO A 2 -13.83 43.06 -40.55
N GLN A 3 -14.88 43.22 -39.73
CA GLN A 3 -14.82 43.39 -38.29
C GLN A 3 -14.22 42.16 -37.59
N LYS A 4 -13.25 42.39 -36.73
CA LYS A 4 -12.67 41.38 -35.84
C LYS A 4 -13.68 40.97 -34.74
N MET A 5 -14.12 39.74 -34.77
CA MET A 5 -14.94 39.11 -33.76
C MET A 5 -14.15 38.96 -32.44
N GLN A 6 -14.66 39.46 -31.31
CA GLN A 6 -14.01 39.42 -30.00
C GLN A 6 -14.20 38.04 -29.32
N ARG A 7 -13.20 37.60 -28.56
CA ARG A 7 -13.16 36.30 -27.85
C ARG A 7 -14.40 36.00 -26.97
N ARG A 8 -15.19 37.01 -26.60
CA ARG A 8 -16.41 36.85 -25.81
C ARG A 8 -17.61 36.29 -26.60
N ASP A 9 -17.65 36.45 -27.89
CA ASP A 9 -18.76 35.96 -28.74
C ASP A 9 -18.59 34.48 -29.13
N PHE A 10 -17.38 33.96 -29.09
CA PHE A 10 -17.09 32.53 -29.29
C PHE A 10 -17.58 31.66 -28.12
N LEU A 11 -17.49 32.16 -26.89
CA LEU A 11 -17.88 31.41 -25.68
C LEU A 11 -19.42 31.40 -25.44
N ARG A 12 -20.18 32.32 -26.06
CA ARG A 12 -21.66 32.36 -25.96
C ARG A 12 -22.40 31.49 -26.95
N LYS A 13 -21.76 31.04 -28.00
CA LYS A 13 -22.37 30.16 -29.03
C LYS A 13 -22.11 28.68 -28.85
N SER A 14 -21.25 28.28 -27.89
CA SER A 14 -20.94 26.87 -27.58
C SER A 14 -21.80 26.26 -26.47
N THR A 15 -22.72 27.01 -25.86
CA THR A 15 -23.50 26.56 -24.68
C THR A 15 -24.96 26.23 -24.96
N LEU A 16 -25.37 26.11 -26.22
CA LEU A 16 -26.78 25.85 -26.58
C LEU A 16 -26.99 24.69 -27.58
N ALA A 17 -26.05 23.73 -27.61
CA ALA A 17 -26.22 22.54 -28.49
C ALA A 17 -25.79 21.24 -27.79
N ALA A 18 -26.16 21.01 -26.52
CA ALA A 18 -25.94 19.74 -25.83
C ALA A 18 -27.01 19.46 -24.75
N LEU A 19 -28.28 19.46 -25.18
CA LEU A 19 -29.38 18.95 -24.35
C LEU A 19 -30.39 18.27 -25.25
N ALA A 20 -30.06 17.13 -25.82
CA ALA A 20 -31.01 16.10 -26.24
C ALA A 20 -30.22 14.82 -26.58
N GLY A 21 -30.43 13.75 -25.87
CA GLY A 21 -30.19 12.42 -26.39
C GLY A 21 -29.22 11.54 -25.62
N THR A 22 -29.84 10.57 -24.98
CA THR A 22 -29.33 9.24 -24.62
C THR A 22 -28.46 9.13 -23.35
N GLY A 23 -29.13 8.72 -22.27
CA GLY A 23 -28.52 8.13 -21.10
C GLY A 23 -27.80 6.81 -21.44
N LEU A 24 -26.51 6.88 -21.74
CA LEU A 24 -25.65 5.72 -21.63
C LEU A 24 -25.18 5.60 -20.17
N LYS A 25 -25.79 4.66 -19.45
CA LYS A 25 -25.24 4.13 -18.21
C LYS A 25 -23.94 3.41 -18.58
N LEU A 26 -22.79 4.03 -18.33
CA LEU A 26 -21.51 3.33 -18.28
C LEU A 26 -21.50 2.50 -16.98
N ALA A 27 -22.00 1.27 -17.07
CA ALA A 27 -21.71 0.25 -16.08
C ALA A 27 -20.21 -0.12 -16.21
N PRO A 28 -19.44 -0.21 -15.13
CA PRO A 28 -18.09 -0.76 -15.22
C PRO A 28 -18.22 -2.22 -15.65
N ALA A 29 -17.61 -2.57 -16.77
CA ALA A 29 -17.50 -3.95 -17.22
C ALA A 29 -16.61 -4.72 -16.24
N PHE A 30 -17.22 -5.41 -15.29
CA PHE A 30 -16.54 -6.44 -14.54
C PHE A 30 -16.29 -7.61 -15.46
N ALA A 31 -15.01 -7.89 -15.75
CA ALA A 31 -14.61 -9.05 -16.52
C ALA A 31 -15.05 -10.33 -15.80
N GLN A 32 -16.06 -11.00 -16.35
CA GLN A 32 -16.38 -12.38 -15.99
C GLN A 32 -15.19 -13.27 -16.36
N ALA A 33 -14.81 -14.17 -15.49
CA ALA A 33 -13.75 -15.12 -15.72
C ALA A 33 -14.05 -15.97 -16.96
N SER A 34 -13.28 -15.76 -18.03
CA SER A 34 -13.33 -16.61 -19.23
C SER A 34 -12.75 -17.98 -18.96
N PRO A 35 -13.18 -19.05 -19.68
CA PRO A 35 -12.67 -20.41 -19.51
C PRO A 35 -11.16 -20.46 -19.79
N ARG A 36 -10.44 -21.32 -19.05
CA ARG A 36 -9.00 -21.54 -19.17
C ARG A 36 -8.60 -21.85 -20.61
N ALA A 37 -8.10 -20.85 -21.32
CA ALA A 37 -7.39 -21.07 -22.56
C ALA A 37 -6.03 -21.71 -22.25
N THR A 38 -5.61 -22.69 -23.05
CA THR A 38 -4.25 -23.24 -23.03
C THR A 38 -3.26 -22.10 -23.32
N VAL A 39 -2.39 -21.79 -22.36
CA VAL A 39 -1.41 -20.71 -22.49
C VAL A 39 -0.36 -21.14 -23.51
N SER A 40 -0.27 -20.38 -24.62
CA SER A 40 0.80 -20.57 -25.61
C SER A 40 2.17 -20.28 -24.96
N PRO A 41 3.26 -20.96 -25.37
CA PRO A 41 4.61 -20.60 -24.94
C PRO A 41 4.94 -19.12 -25.19
N ASN A 42 4.36 -18.51 -26.22
CA ASN A 42 4.53 -17.08 -26.55
C ASN A 42 3.77 -16.14 -25.61
N ASP A 43 2.88 -16.65 -24.75
CA ASP A 43 2.11 -15.87 -23.78
C ASP A 43 2.75 -15.88 -22.38
N LYS A 44 3.91 -16.52 -22.21
CA LYS A 44 4.64 -16.57 -20.96
C LYS A 44 5.13 -15.19 -20.55
N VAL A 45 5.03 -14.92 -19.24
CA VAL A 45 5.56 -13.69 -18.62
C VAL A 45 6.72 -14.10 -17.73
N ALA A 46 7.93 -13.70 -18.11
CA ALA A 46 9.12 -13.92 -17.31
C ALA A 46 9.19 -12.88 -16.18
N VAL A 47 9.20 -13.37 -14.94
CA VAL A 47 9.13 -12.53 -13.72
C VAL A 47 10.37 -12.76 -12.86
N GLY A 48 10.96 -11.66 -12.38
CA GLY A 48 12.01 -11.64 -11.37
C GLY A 48 11.45 -11.24 -10.00
N PHE A 49 12.02 -11.77 -8.91
CA PHE A 49 11.60 -11.46 -7.54
C PHE A 49 12.77 -10.85 -6.77
N ILE A 50 12.58 -9.65 -6.20
CA ILE A 50 13.57 -8.92 -5.41
C ILE A 50 13.09 -8.81 -3.97
N GLY A 51 13.87 -9.36 -3.03
CA GLY A 51 13.49 -9.51 -1.64
C GLY A 51 12.61 -10.75 -1.44
N THR A 52 13.25 -11.85 -1.06
CA THR A 52 12.61 -13.16 -0.95
C THR A 52 12.47 -13.62 0.51
N GLY A 53 12.27 -12.67 1.41
CA GLY A 53 11.83 -12.94 2.77
C GLY A 53 10.40 -13.52 2.77
N ARG A 54 9.78 -13.59 3.94
CA ARG A 54 8.46 -14.23 4.12
C ARG A 54 7.39 -13.74 3.14
N MET A 55 7.30 -12.41 2.92
CA MET A 55 6.32 -11.85 1.98
C MET A 55 6.71 -12.13 0.53
N GLY A 56 8.00 -12.04 0.19
CA GLY A 56 8.49 -12.37 -1.15
C GLY A 56 8.22 -13.82 -1.54
N GLN A 57 8.44 -14.79 -0.64
CA GLN A 57 8.09 -16.19 -0.85
C GLN A 57 6.59 -16.40 -1.02
N SER A 58 5.76 -15.70 -0.23
CA SER A 58 4.30 -15.75 -0.38
C SER A 58 3.83 -15.22 -1.74
N ASN A 59 4.42 -14.11 -2.20
CA ASN A 59 4.15 -13.58 -3.52
C ASN A 59 4.63 -14.52 -4.62
N LEU A 60 5.84 -15.07 -4.51
CA LEU A 60 6.39 -16.06 -5.44
C LEU A 60 5.42 -17.24 -5.60
N ALA A 61 5.01 -17.85 -4.50
CA ALA A 61 4.04 -18.96 -4.52
C ALA A 61 2.66 -18.57 -5.09
N THR A 62 2.25 -17.30 -4.92
CA THR A 62 0.98 -16.80 -5.45
C THR A 62 1.08 -16.57 -6.96
N PHE A 63 2.15 -15.95 -7.44
CA PHE A 63 2.36 -15.70 -8.87
C PHE A 63 2.52 -17.01 -9.65
N MET A 64 3.20 -18.01 -9.10
CA MET A 64 3.37 -19.33 -9.72
C MET A 64 2.05 -20.11 -9.90
N LYS A 65 0.96 -19.70 -9.28
CA LYS A 65 -0.38 -20.27 -9.54
C LYS A 65 -0.96 -19.85 -10.89
N HIS A 66 -0.40 -18.82 -11.52
CA HIS A 66 -0.81 -18.39 -12.85
C HIS A 66 0.02 -19.12 -13.90
N PRO A 67 -0.61 -19.90 -14.81
CA PRO A 67 0.10 -20.79 -15.72
C PRO A 67 1.01 -20.07 -16.73
N GLU A 68 0.78 -18.79 -16.98
CA GLU A 68 1.62 -17.96 -17.84
C GLU A 68 2.86 -17.41 -17.16
N VAL A 69 2.98 -17.48 -15.83
CA VAL A 69 4.16 -16.97 -15.12
C VAL A 69 5.31 -17.96 -15.23
N GLU A 70 6.47 -17.45 -15.63
CA GLU A 70 7.75 -18.13 -15.57
C GLU A 70 8.69 -17.35 -14.65
N VAL A 71 9.17 -17.99 -13.59
CA VAL A 71 10.13 -17.39 -12.67
C VAL A 71 11.52 -17.45 -13.29
N ALA A 72 12.03 -16.31 -13.75
CA ALA A 72 13.35 -16.23 -14.38
C ALA A 72 14.48 -16.08 -13.36
N ALA A 73 14.23 -15.32 -12.27
CA ALA A 73 15.22 -15.14 -11.20
C ALA A 73 14.56 -14.81 -9.86
N VAL A 74 15.26 -15.18 -8.78
CA VAL A 74 14.99 -14.75 -7.41
C VAL A 74 16.23 -14.08 -6.85
N CYS A 75 16.04 -13.01 -6.03
CA CYS A 75 17.16 -12.21 -5.53
C CYS A 75 16.94 -11.84 -4.06
N ASP A 76 17.94 -12.15 -3.22
CA ASP A 76 17.99 -11.71 -1.83
C ASP A 76 19.45 -11.57 -1.38
N VAL A 77 19.72 -10.61 -0.51
CA VAL A 77 21.05 -10.36 0.07
C VAL A 77 21.37 -11.30 1.24
N TYR A 78 20.39 -12.12 1.67
CA TYR A 78 20.52 -13.11 2.73
C TYR A 78 20.38 -14.53 2.17
N GLY A 79 21.46 -15.33 2.30
CA GLY A 79 21.54 -16.68 1.74
C GLY A 79 20.34 -17.56 2.05
N PRO A 80 19.94 -17.77 3.32
CA PRO A 80 18.80 -18.62 3.67
C PRO A 80 17.47 -18.22 3.01
N ASN A 81 17.19 -16.93 2.84
CA ASN A 81 16.01 -16.46 2.12
C ASN A 81 16.11 -16.79 0.61
N LEU A 82 17.30 -16.57 0.04
CA LEU A 82 17.56 -16.84 -1.36
C LEU A 82 17.41 -18.35 -1.68
N ASP A 83 17.98 -19.20 -0.86
CA ASP A 83 17.93 -20.67 -1.02
C ASP A 83 16.49 -21.20 -0.91
N ALA A 84 15.73 -20.67 0.06
CA ALA A 84 14.32 -21.03 0.22
C ALA A 84 13.49 -20.62 -1.01
N ALA A 85 13.72 -19.41 -1.55
CA ALA A 85 13.04 -18.94 -2.74
C ALA A 85 13.46 -19.70 -4.00
N ALA A 86 14.75 -20.00 -4.17
CA ALA A 86 15.26 -20.80 -5.28
C ALA A 86 14.61 -22.21 -5.30
N LYS A 87 14.48 -22.84 -4.13
CA LYS A 87 13.78 -24.12 -4.00
C LYS A 87 12.30 -24.04 -4.42
N ILE A 88 11.61 -22.95 -4.10
CA ILE A 88 10.21 -22.73 -4.52
C ILE A 88 10.14 -22.48 -6.04
N ALA A 89 11.04 -21.65 -6.57
CA ALA A 89 11.06 -21.24 -7.98
C ALA A 89 11.45 -22.38 -8.94
N GLY A 90 12.23 -23.36 -8.45
CA GLY A 90 12.71 -24.51 -9.23
C GLY A 90 14.01 -24.22 -9.99
N GLU A 91 14.58 -25.26 -10.61
CA GLU A 91 15.93 -25.27 -11.18
C GLU A 91 16.17 -24.28 -12.33
N LYS A 92 15.12 -23.82 -13.00
CA LYS A 92 15.23 -22.88 -14.13
C LYS A 92 15.48 -21.45 -13.68
N ALA A 93 15.09 -21.09 -12.46
CA ALA A 93 15.24 -19.74 -11.94
C ALA A 93 16.67 -19.48 -11.47
N LYS A 94 17.26 -18.34 -11.87
CA LYS A 94 18.57 -17.93 -11.36
C LYS A 94 18.43 -17.40 -9.93
N ALA A 95 19.33 -17.84 -9.04
CA ALA A 95 19.46 -17.32 -7.68
C ALA A 95 20.56 -16.25 -7.65
N LEU A 96 20.23 -15.00 -7.31
CA LEU A 96 21.11 -13.85 -7.38
C LEU A 96 21.19 -13.13 -6.03
N LYS A 97 22.37 -12.68 -5.61
CA LYS A 97 22.54 -11.85 -4.40
C LYS A 97 22.38 -10.36 -4.68
N ASP A 98 22.59 -9.93 -5.92
CA ASP A 98 22.55 -8.54 -6.34
C ASP A 98 21.40 -8.31 -7.33
N PHE A 99 20.45 -7.48 -6.95
CA PHE A 99 19.27 -7.15 -7.76
C PHE A 99 19.62 -6.48 -9.10
N ARG A 100 20.79 -5.82 -9.20
CA ARG A 100 21.24 -5.17 -10.44
C ARG A 100 21.44 -6.20 -11.55
N GLN A 101 21.99 -7.38 -11.21
CA GLN A 101 22.13 -8.49 -12.16
C GLN A 101 20.76 -9.00 -12.65
N LEU A 102 19.74 -9.03 -11.77
CA LEU A 102 18.39 -9.39 -12.17
C LEU A 102 17.78 -8.36 -13.13
N LEU A 103 18.02 -7.06 -12.90
CA LEU A 103 17.50 -6.01 -13.76
C LEU A 103 18.18 -5.97 -15.15
N GLU A 104 19.43 -6.45 -15.28
CA GLU A 104 20.15 -6.58 -16.55
C GLU A 104 19.62 -7.73 -17.42
N MET A 105 18.90 -8.70 -16.86
CA MET A 105 18.35 -9.83 -17.62
C MET A 105 17.25 -9.35 -18.57
N GLN A 106 17.52 -9.43 -19.89
CA GLN A 106 16.62 -8.91 -20.93
C GLN A 106 15.31 -9.68 -21.03
N GLU A 107 15.33 -10.97 -20.72
CA GLU A 107 14.14 -11.85 -20.73
C GLU A 107 13.11 -11.49 -19.67
N ILE A 108 13.50 -10.84 -18.57
CA ILE A 108 12.57 -10.44 -17.50
C ILE A 108 11.70 -9.27 -17.97
N GLN A 109 10.41 -9.46 -17.98
CA GLN A 109 9.41 -8.47 -18.37
C GLN A 109 8.85 -7.69 -17.17
N ALA A 110 8.74 -8.36 -16.03
CA ALA A 110 8.22 -7.77 -14.80
C ALA A 110 9.02 -8.20 -13.57
N VAL A 111 9.00 -7.36 -12.54
CA VAL A 111 9.61 -7.68 -11.25
C VAL A 111 8.60 -7.55 -10.12
N VAL A 112 8.70 -8.44 -9.15
CA VAL A 112 7.99 -8.35 -7.87
C VAL A 112 8.98 -7.89 -6.81
N VAL A 113 8.71 -6.73 -6.21
CA VAL A 113 9.54 -6.11 -5.18
C VAL A 113 8.87 -6.32 -3.82
N ALA A 114 9.52 -7.10 -2.96
CA ALA A 114 9.07 -7.41 -1.60
C ALA A 114 10.26 -7.35 -0.59
N SER A 115 11.23 -6.51 -0.89
CA SER A 115 12.32 -6.11 -0.01
C SER A 115 11.80 -5.30 1.19
N PRO A 116 12.64 -4.92 2.19
CA PRO A 116 12.23 -3.95 3.21
C PRO A 116 11.83 -2.60 2.61
N ASP A 117 10.91 -1.87 3.29
CA ASP A 117 10.22 -0.69 2.76
C ASP A 117 11.17 0.40 2.23
N HIS A 118 12.33 0.59 2.87
CA HIS A 118 13.35 1.58 2.46
C HIS A 118 14.01 1.27 1.11
N TRP A 119 13.88 0.05 0.61
CA TRP A 119 14.39 -0.37 -0.69
C TRP A 119 13.34 -0.28 -1.81
N HIS A 120 12.04 -0.29 -1.47
CA HIS A 120 10.96 -0.26 -2.46
C HIS A 120 11.15 0.86 -3.51
N PRO A 121 11.50 2.12 -3.11
CA PRO A 121 11.63 3.20 -4.08
C PRO A 121 12.72 2.95 -5.12
N LEU A 122 13.94 2.61 -4.67
CA LEU A 122 15.05 2.37 -5.59
C LEU A 122 14.82 1.15 -6.48
N HIS A 123 14.35 0.04 -5.93
CA HIS A 123 14.06 -1.15 -6.71
C HIS A 123 13.01 -0.87 -7.79
N THR A 124 11.94 -0.13 -7.44
CA THR A 124 10.90 0.25 -8.39
C THR A 124 11.40 1.20 -9.48
N ILE A 125 12.12 2.27 -9.09
CA ILE A 125 12.63 3.26 -10.04
C ILE A 125 13.63 2.61 -11.01
N LEU A 126 14.61 1.85 -10.48
CA LEU A 126 15.61 1.18 -11.30
C LEU A 126 15.00 0.10 -12.20
N ALA A 127 13.97 -0.61 -11.74
CA ALA A 127 13.22 -1.54 -12.59
C ALA A 127 12.49 -0.82 -13.73
N CYS A 128 11.84 0.32 -13.45
CA CYS A 128 11.23 1.15 -14.49
C CYS A 128 12.25 1.65 -15.51
N GLN A 129 13.42 2.10 -15.06
CA GLN A 129 14.55 2.52 -15.91
C GLN A 129 15.06 1.37 -16.79
N ALA A 130 15.11 0.15 -16.24
CA ALA A 130 15.48 -1.07 -16.98
C ALA A 130 14.35 -1.60 -17.89
N GLY A 131 13.23 -0.87 -18.04
CA GLY A 131 12.13 -1.24 -18.90
C GLY A 131 11.23 -2.34 -18.36
N LYS A 132 11.30 -2.66 -17.05
CA LYS A 132 10.48 -3.69 -16.40
C LYS A 132 9.21 -3.08 -15.84
N ASP A 133 8.09 -3.81 -15.91
CA ASP A 133 6.88 -3.51 -15.15
C ASP A 133 7.04 -4.02 -13.71
N VAL A 134 6.33 -3.43 -12.75
CA VAL A 134 6.62 -3.68 -11.32
C VAL A 134 5.37 -3.98 -10.51
N TYR A 135 5.42 -5.05 -9.74
CA TYR A 135 4.54 -5.24 -8.59
C TYR A 135 5.36 -4.93 -7.33
N VAL A 136 5.00 -3.90 -6.57
CA VAL A 136 5.72 -3.51 -5.36
C VAL A 136 4.86 -3.67 -4.12
N GLU A 137 5.42 -4.24 -3.05
CA GLU A 137 4.70 -4.36 -1.78
C GLU A 137 4.43 -2.99 -1.12
N LYS A 138 3.39 -2.98 -0.31
CA LYS A 138 3.06 -1.85 0.57
C LYS A 138 3.94 -1.90 1.85
N PRO A 139 4.21 -0.77 2.50
CA PRO A 139 4.06 0.60 2.01
C PRO A 139 5.04 0.87 0.86
N VAL A 140 4.66 1.74 -0.08
CA VAL A 140 5.52 1.96 -1.27
C VAL A 140 6.87 2.59 -0.92
N SER A 141 6.95 3.29 0.23
CA SER A 141 8.15 4.03 0.64
C SER A 141 8.15 4.33 2.14
N VAL A 142 9.31 4.74 2.67
CA VAL A 142 9.45 5.27 4.04
C VAL A 142 9.17 6.77 4.08
N TYR A 143 9.53 7.50 3.03
CA TYR A 143 9.35 8.95 2.92
C TYR A 143 8.43 9.29 1.74
N LEU A 144 7.66 10.36 1.89
CA LEU A 144 6.64 10.74 0.91
C LEU A 144 7.26 11.09 -0.45
N GLU A 145 8.36 11.85 -0.48
CA GLU A 145 9.06 12.20 -1.73
C GLU A 145 9.47 10.97 -2.52
N GLU A 146 9.86 9.89 -1.86
CA GLU A 146 10.25 8.64 -2.51
C GLU A 146 9.10 8.04 -3.32
N GLY A 147 7.90 7.99 -2.72
CA GLY A 147 6.69 7.51 -3.39
C GLY A 147 6.32 8.38 -4.60
N ARG A 148 6.47 9.72 -4.49
CA ARG A 148 6.26 10.63 -5.62
C ARG A 148 7.25 10.36 -6.76
N ARG A 149 8.52 10.12 -6.44
CA ARG A 149 9.53 9.75 -7.45
C ARG A 149 9.23 8.40 -8.12
N MET A 150 8.66 7.44 -7.40
CA MET A 150 8.21 6.18 -7.99
C MET A 150 7.09 6.41 -9.02
N VAL A 151 6.12 7.28 -8.72
CA VAL A 151 5.07 7.67 -9.66
C VAL A 151 5.67 8.32 -10.92
N GLU A 152 6.57 9.29 -10.74
CA GLU A 152 7.26 9.97 -11.84
C GLU A 152 8.01 8.97 -12.74
N ALA A 153 8.72 8.01 -12.14
CA ALA A 153 9.44 6.97 -12.88
C ALA A 153 8.47 6.08 -13.69
N ALA A 154 7.40 5.60 -13.07
CA ALA A 154 6.39 4.78 -13.75
C ALA A 154 5.82 5.50 -14.98
N ARG A 155 5.50 6.79 -14.86
CA ARG A 155 4.95 7.61 -15.96
C ARG A 155 6.01 7.90 -17.02
N ARG A 156 7.21 8.32 -16.63
CA ARG A 156 8.32 8.64 -17.54
C ARG A 156 8.71 7.46 -18.41
N TYR A 157 8.86 6.28 -17.80
CA TYR A 157 9.27 5.07 -18.51
C TYR A 157 8.08 4.25 -19.04
N LYS A 158 6.86 4.73 -18.88
CA LYS A 158 5.60 4.08 -19.34
C LYS A 158 5.49 2.64 -18.84
N ARG A 159 5.82 2.43 -17.56
CA ARG A 159 5.71 1.11 -16.93
C ARG A 159 4.41 0.95 -16.15
N ILE A 160 3.89 -0.26 -16.16
CA ILE A 160 2.80 -0.65 -15.27
C ILE A 160 3.43 -0.88 -13.89
N VAL A 161 2.94 -0.15 -12.90
CA VAL A 161 3.36 -0.35 -11.51
C VAL A 161 2.12 -0.54 -10.65
N GLN A 162 1.98 -1.74 -10.07
CA GLN A 162 0.90 -2.07 -9.14
C GLN A 162 1.43 -2.21 -7.72
N VAL A 163 0.70 -1.65 -6.76
CA VAL A 163 1.04 -1.75 -5.34
C VAL A 163 0.27 -2.88 -4.65
N GLY A 164 0.93 -3.63 -3.79
CA GLY A 164 0.42 -4.79 -3.06
C GLY A 164 -0.64 -4.48 -2.00
N THR A 165 -1.65 -3.69 -2.32
CA THR A 165 -2.85 -3.47 -1.47
C THR A 165 -3.97 -4.41 -1.91
N GLN A 166 -3.77 -5.69 -1.65
CA GLN A 166 -4.58 -6.81 -2.18
C GLN A 166 -6.07 -6.73 -1.81
N GLN A 167 -6.43 -6.00 -0.73
CA GLN A 167 -7.81 -5.82 -0.31
C GLN A 167 -8.69 -5.20 -1.42
N ARG A 168 -8.11 -4.34 -2.30
CA ARG A 168 -8.83 -3.78 -3.46
C ARG A 168 -9.35 -4.83 -4.43
N SER A 169 -8.75 -6.01 -4.48
CA SER A 169 -9.16 -7.13 -5.33
C SER A 169 -10.09 -8.12 -4.62
N GLY A 170 -10.46 -7.86 -3.37
CA GLY A 170 -11.49 -8.60 -2.64
C GLY A 170 -12.89 -8.19 -3.10
N LEU A 171 -13.71 -9.14 -3.55
CA LEU A 171 -15.05 -8.84 -4.08
C LEU A 171 -15.95 -8.16 -3.03
N HIS A 172 -15.88 -8.59 -1.77
CA HIS A 172 -16.63 -7.95 -0.69
C HIS A 172 -16.14 -6.52 -0.41
N PHE A 173 -14.82 -6.21 -0.55
CA PHE A 173 -14.33 -4.84 -0.45
C PHE A 173 -14.86 -3.96 -1.59
N GLN A 174 -14.88 -4.48 -2.82
CA GLN A 174 -15.43 -3.75 -3.98
C GLN A 174 -16.90 -3.44 -3.77
N LYS A 175 -17.68 -4.44 -3.31
CA LYS A 175 -19.11 -4.27 -3.01
C LYS A 175 -19.34 -3.30 -1.85
N ALA A 176 -18.55 -3.38 -0.78
CA ALA A 176 -18.63 -2.44 0.35
C ALA A 176 -18.39 -1.00 -0.10
N VAL A 177 -17.35 -0.77 -0.91
CA VAL A 177 -17.04 0.55 -1.49
C VAL A 177 -18.17 1.06 -2.36
N GLU A 178 -18.75 0.20 -3.20
CA GLU A 178 -19.91 0.55 -4.03
C GLU A 178 -21.11 0.97 -3.18
N LEU A 179 -21.47 0.19 -2.16
CA LEU A 179 -22.58 0.49 -1.25
C LEU A 179 -22.38 1.81 -0.50
N ILE A 180 -21.17 2.10 -0.01
CA ILE A 180 -20.85 3.38 0.64
C ILE A 180 -21.04 4.54 -0.35
N ARG A 181 -20.51 4.43 -1.57
CA ARG A 181 -20.61 5.47 -2.60
C ARG A 181 -22.02 5.70 -3.09
N ASN A 182 -22.84 4.67 -3.11
CA ASN A 182 -24.26 4.76 -3.48
C ASN A 182 -25.13 5.29 -2.32
N GLY A 183 -24.54 5.61 -1.15
CA GLY A 183 -25.26 6.19 -0.02
C GLY A 183 -26.12 5.20 0.77
N THR A 184 -25.86 3.90 0.68
CA THR A 184 -26.64 2.86 1.39
C THR A 184 -26.68 3.08 2.89
N ILE A 185 -25.59 3.57 3.49
CA ILE A 185 -25.50 3.91 4.92
C ILE A 185 -25.73 5.41 5.19
N GLY A 186 -26.18 6.16 4.18
CA GLY A 186 -26.33 7.61 4.26
C GLY A 186 -25.00 8.38 4.20
N LYS A 187 -24.99 9.63 4.69
CA LYS A 187 -23.79 10.47 4.72
C LYS A 187 -22.86 10.01 5.83
N VAL A 188 -21.66 9.54 5.45
CA VAL A 188 -20.60 9.17 6.40
C VAL A 188 -19.98 10.43 7.00
N SER A 189 -19.95 10.53 8.33
CA SER A 189 -19.35 11.65 9.06
C SER A 189 -18.14 11.25 9.91
N PHE A 190 -18.06 9.96 10.28
CA PHE A 190 -16.97 9.44 11.09
C PHE A 190 -16.55 8.05 10.60
N ILE A 191 -15.23 7.81 10.60
CA ILE A 191 -14.65 6.52 10.24
C ILE A 191 -13.64 6.13 11.31
N ARG A 192 -13.73 4.90 11.80
CA ARG A 192 -12.75 4.32 12.73
C ARG A 192 -12.00 3.19 12.05
N THR A 193 -10.68 3.22 12.16
CA THR A 193 -9.82 2.13 11.72
C THR A 193 -8.92 1.70 12.87
N TRP A 194 -8.72 0.39 13.04
CA TRP A 194 -7.91 -0.11 14.15
C TRP A 194 -7.16 -1.38 13.79
N ASN A 195 -6.07 -1.60 14.53
CA ASN A 195 -5.32 -2.84 14.54
C ASN A 195 -4.77 -3.07 15.96
N TYR A 196 -5.21 -4.13 16.62
CA TYR A 196 -4.83 -4.45 17.98
C TYR A 196 -4.14 -5.80 18.05
N GLY A 197 -3.02 -5.85 18.77
CA GLY A 197 -2.24 -7.05 19.03
C GLY A 197 -1.67 -7.02 20.44
N ASN A 198 -1.07 -8.12 20.84
CA ASN A 198 -0.36 -8.21 22.09
C ASN A 198 1.02 -8.84 21.91
N SER A 199 2.05 -8.04 22.06
CA SER A 199 3.45 -8.45 22.06
C SER A 199 4.07 -8.42 23.47
N PHE A 200 3.26 -8.11 24.50
CA PHE A 200 3.70 -8.06 25.89
C PHE A 200 3.85 -9.48 26.47
N PRO A 201 4.84 -9.72 27.37
CA PRO A 201 5.80 -8.72 27.87
C PRO A 201 7.07 -8.54 27.02
N GLU A 202 7.42 -9.47 26.15
CA GLU A 202 8.75 -9.55 25.51
C GLU A 202 8.98 -8.50 24.41
N GLY A 203 7.91 -8.07 23.72
CA GLY A 203 8.03 -7.23 22.54
C GLY A 203 8.92 -7.89 21.47
N ILE A 204 9.88 -7.13 20.94
CA ILE A 204 10.94 -7.66 20.08
C ILE A 204 12.24 -7.95 20.82
N GLY A 205 12.26 -7.70 22.14
CA GLY A 205 13.46 -7.84 22.97
C GLY A 205 14.49 -6.74 22.74
N ASN A 206 15.66 -6.91 23.36
CA ASN A 206 16.73 -5.90 23.38
C ASN A 206 18.11 -6.53 23.10
N PRO A 207 18.28 -7.28 21.98
CA PRO A 207 19.54 -7.91 21.68
C PRO A 207 20.63 -6.85 21.45
N PRO A 208 21.90 -7.13 21.85
CA PRO A 208 23.02 -6.24 21.58
C PRO A 208 23.33 -6.18 20.10
N ASN A 209 24.05 -5.14 19.68
CA ASN A 209 24.69 -5.12 18.38
C ASN A 209 25.78 -6.21 18.31
N GLY A 210 26.01 -6.75 17.12
CA GLY A 210 27.01 -7.78 16.88
C GLY A 210 27.45 -7.79 15.42
N ASP A 211 28.06 -8.88 15.01
CA ASP A 211 28.42 -9.10 13.62
C ASP A 211 27.22 -9.65 12.83
N PRO A 212 27.07 -9.28 11.56
CA PRO A 212 26.02 -9.86 10.72
C PRO A 212 26.29 -11.35 10.48
N PRO A 213 25.24 -12.14 10.23
CA PRO A 213 25.40 -13.53 9.77
C PRO A 213 26.32 -13.59 8.53
N GLN A 214 27.12 -14.64 8.42
CA GLN A 214 28.09 -14.80 7.33
C GLN A 214 27.44 -14.73 5.92
N ASP A 215 26.21 -15.19 5.80
CA ASP A 215 25.48 -15.21 4.52
C ASP A 215 24.65 -13.95 4.25
N LEU A 216 24.82 -12.89 5.05
CA LEU A 216 24.12 -11.62 4.90
C LEU A 216 25.08 -10.52 4.41
N ASP A 217 24.79 -9.92 3.27
CA ASP A 217 25.37 -8.65 2.87
C ASP A 217 24.65 -7.50 3.61
N TRP A 218 25.17 -7.15 4.81
CA TRP A 218 24.58 -6.11 5.64
C TRP A 218 24.67 -4.72 5.02
N ASP A 219 25.74 -4.43 4.26
CA ASP A 219 25.91 -3.13 3.62
C ASP A 219 24.90 -2.94 2.48
N LEU A 220 24.69 -3.99 1.68
CA LEU A 220 23.66 -3.98 0.63
C LEU A 220 22.25 -4.04 1.23
N TRP A 221 22.05 -4.74 2.36
CA TRP A 221 20.75 -4.72 3.05
C TRP A 221 20.40 -3.30 3.53
N LEU A 222 21.35 -2.58 4.13
CA LEU A 222 21.18 -1.18 4.54
C LEU A 222 20.90 -0.27 3.35
N GLY A 223 21.60 -0.46 2.24
CA GLY A 223 21.39 0.29 1.00
C GLY A 223 21.36 1.79 1.20
N PRO A 224 20.22 2.46 0.87
CA PRO A 224 20.09 3.92 0.99
C PRO A 224 19.98 4.41 2.43
N ALA A 225 19.66 3.54 3.38
CA ALA A 225 19.53 3.89 4.80
C ALA A 225 20.90 4.24 5.43
N PRO A 226 20.93 4.98 6.54
CA PRO A 226 22.17 5.29 7.25
C PRO A 226 22.95 4.04 7.65
N LYS A 227 24.29 4.11 7.59
CA LYS A 227 25.16 3.03 8.04
C LYS A 227 25.11 2.93 9.56
N VAL A 228 24.70 1.76 10.05
CA VAL A 228 24.62 1.44 11.49
C VAL A 228 25.20 0.04 11.73
N PRO A 229 25.69 -0.26 12.95
CA PRO A 229 26.06 -1.61 13.32
C PRO A 229 24.90 -2.60 13.12
N PHE A 230 25.25 -3.85 12.83
CA PHE A 230 24.24 -4.91 12.75
C PHE A 230 23.59 -5.11 14.12
N ASN A 231 22.27 -5.26 14.09
CA ASN A 231 21.45 -5.64 15.23
C ASN A 231 20.41 -6.65 14.76
N PRO A 232 20.23 -7.79 15.46
CA PRO A 232 19.27 -8.83 15.04
C PRO A 232 17.85 -8.30 14.79
N ASN A 233 17.38 -7.35 15.63
CA ASN A 233 16.04 -6.76 15.46
C ASN A 233 15.96 -5.77 14.30
N ARG A 234 17.04 -5.07 13.95
CA ARG A 234 17.09 -4.19 12.77
C ARG A 234 17.03 -4.96 11.46
N PHE A 235 17.70 -6.10 11.39
CA PHE A 235 17.58 -7.04 10.29
C PHE A 235 16.24 -7.77 10.35
N GLY A 236 15.91 -8.30 11.50
CA GLY A 236 14.59 -8.74 11.89
C GLY A 236 14.06 -9.98 11.21
N VAL A 237 14.90 -10.82 10.64
CA VAL A 237 14.46 -12.11 10.09
C VAL A 237 14.27 -13.10 11.25
N HIS A 238 13.07 -13.63 11.35
CA HIS A 238 12.69 -14.61 12.37
C HIS A 238 11.91 -15.76 11.73
N PRO A 239 12.08 -17.01 12.17
CA PRO A 239 11.34 -18.15 11.63
C PRO A 239 9.84 -18.08 11.94
N ASP A 240 9.48 -17.57 13.13
CA ASP A 240 8.13 -17.73 13.68
C ASP A 240 7.27 -16.47 13.63
N ARG A 241 7.88 -15.31 13.39
CA ARG A 241 7.18 -14.02 13.38
C ARG A 241 7.57 -13.16 12.18
N TRP A 242 6.79 -12.09 11.95
CA TRP A 242 7.12 -11.10 10.93
C TRP A 242 8.39 -10.33 11.30
N SER A 243 9.12 -9.90 10.26
CA SER A 243 10.41 -9.21 10.41
C SER A 243 10.29 -7.95 11.26
N SER A 244 11.21 -7.79 12.24
CA SER A 244 11.18 -6.68 13.19
C SER A 244 11.80 -5.38 12.66
N PHE A 245 12.38 -5.34 11.44
CA PHE A 245 12.84 -4.09 10.83
C PHE A 245 11.73 -3.02 10.77
N ARG A 246 10.46 -3.43 10.78
CA ARG A 246 9.28 -2.58 10.78
C ARG A 246 9.23 -1.56 11.90
N TRP A 247 9.92 -1.86 12.99
CA TRP A 247 9.92 -1.04 14.20
C TRP A 247 11.02 0.01 14.25
N PHE A 248 11.76 0.20 13.14
CA PHE A 248 12.89 1.13 13.06
C PHE A 248 12.66 2.16 11.96
N TRP A 249 12.70 3.46 12.33
CA TRP A 249 12.38 4.58 11.44
C TRP A 249 13.23 4.69 10.17
N ASN A 250 14.42 4.14 10.20
CA ASN A 250 15.31 4.13 9.01
C ASN A 250 14.82 3.17 7.92
N TYR A 251 13.96 2.21 8.25
CA TYR A 251 13.58 1.14 7.33
C TYR A 251 12.08 1.05 7.08
N ALA A 252 11.26 1.56 8.01
CA ALA A 252 9.81 1.46 7.95
C ALA A 252 9.15 2.49 8.88
N GLY A 253 7.82 2.41 9.05
CA GLY A 253 7.05 3.33 9.90
C GLY A 253 6.18 2.67 10.97
N GLY A 254 6.57 1.48 11.45
CA GLY A 254 5.84 0.75 12.49
C GLY A 254 4.47 0.25 12.01
N MET A 255 3.60 -0.06 12.96
CA MET A 255 2.25 -0.55 12.68
C MET A 255 1.42 0.45 11.86
N MET A 256 1.70 1.74 12.01
CA MET A 256 1.03 2.80 11.26
C MET A 256 1.18 2.63 9.74
N THR A 257 2.39 2.27 9.25
CA THR A 257 2.59 2.04 7.81
C THR A 257 2.41 0.59 7.42
N ASP A 258 2.61 -0.37 8.33
CA ASP A 258 2.41 -1.79 8.02
C ASP A 258 0.92 -2.13 7.85
N TRP A 259 0.09 -1.87 8.88
CA TRP A 259 -1.37 -2.11 8.84
C TRP A 259 -2.19 -0.89 8.43
N GLY A 260 -1.77 0.31 8.87
CA GLY A 260 -2.52 1.53 8.59
C GLY A 260 -2.70 1.77 7.08
N VAL A 261 -1.70 1.46 6.26
CA VAL A 261 -1.82 1.58 4.80
C VAL A 261 -2.96 0.73 4.25
N HIS A 262 -3.14 -0.53 4.71
CA HIS A 262 -4.23 -1.39 4.26
C HIS A 262 -5.62 -0.82 4.59
N LEU A 263 -5.77 -0.24 5.78
CA LEU A 263 -7.06 0.28 6.26
C LEU A 263 -7.37 1.64 5.65
N LEU A 264 -6.40 2.55 5.65
CA LEU A 264 -6.55 3.91 5.10
C LEU A 264 -6.68 3.91 3.57
N ASP A 265 -6.11 2.94 2.87
CA ASP A 265 -6.33 2.71 1.45
C ASP A 265 -7.81 2.49 1.11
N ILE A 266 -8.49 1.64 1.89
CA ILE A 266 -9.92 1.38 1.74
C ILE A 266 -10.75 2.62 2.09
N VAL A 267 -10.36 3.36 3.14
CA VAL A 267 -11.03 4.62 3.50
C VAL A 267 -10.97 5.62 2.35
N GLN A 268 -9.77 5.89 1.80
CA GLN A 268 -9.63 6.82 0.69
C GLN A 268 -10.39 6.35 -0.56
N TRP A 269 -10.34 5.05 -0.83
CA TRP A 269 -11.07 4.47 -1.96
C TRP A 269 -12.59 4.60 -1.76
N ALA A 270 -13.13 4.22 -0.60
CA ALA A 270 -14.57 4.30 -0.33
C ALA A 270 -15.09 5.74 -0.39
N MET A 271 -14.38 6.67 0.24
CA MET A 271 -14.77 8.07 0.33
C MET A 271 -14.40 8.91 -0.89
N ASN A 272 -13.65 8.35 -1.85
CA ASN A 272 -13.18 9.01 -3.07
C ASN A 272 -12.48 10.35 -2.78
N VAL A 273 -11.48 10.34 -1.89
CA VAL A 273 -10.74 11.51 -1.43
C VAL A 273 -9.25 11.40 -1.75
N GLU A 274 -8.59 12.55 -1.93
CA GLU A 274 -7.16 12.62 -2.24
C GLU A 274 -6.27 12.53 -0.99
N GLY A 275 -6.74 13.00 0.15
CA GLY A 275 -6.03 13.01 1.43
C GLY A 275 -6.72 13.89 2.48
N PRO A 276 -6.26 13.85 3.74
CA PRO A 276 -6.77 14.70 4.81
C PRO A 276 -6.27 16.14 4.63
N SER A 277 -6.98 17.11 5.23
CA SER A 277 -6.54 18.51 5.35
C SER A 277 -5.78 18.80 6.64
N GLU A 278 -6.07 18.03 7.71
CA GLU A 278 -5.47 18.20 9.03
C GLU A 278 -5.16 16.86 9.69
N ILE A 279 -4.06 16.81 10.44
CA ILE A 279 -3.62 15.58 11.11
C ILE A 279 -3.14 15.91 12.53
N THR A 280 -3.60 15.09 13.50
CA THR A 280 -3.07 15.08 14.87
C THR A 280 -2.77 13.64 15.29
N ALA A 281 -1.79 13.47 16.17
CA ALA A 281 -1.44 12.13 16.66
C ALA A 281 -1.00 12.16 18.11
N GLN A 282 -1.43 11.16 18.88
CA GLN A 282 -1.02 10.90 20.26
C GLN A 282 -0.60 9.45 20.41
N GLY A 283 0.39 9.20 21.25
CA GLY A 283 0.88 7.86 21.50
C GLY A 283 2.31 7.84 22.00
N GLY A 284 2.90 6.66 22.00
CA GLY A 284 4.26 6.49 22.48
C GLY A 284 4.67 5.04 22.53
N LYS A 285 5.92 4.84 22.90
CA LYS A 285 6.42 3.60 23.45
C LYS A 285 6.11 3.64 24.95
N LEU A 286 4.87 3.25 25.29
CA LEU A 286 4.30 3.49 26.62
C LEU A 286 4.56 2.33 27.58
N TYR A 287 4.70 1.13 27.06
CA TYR A 287 4.77 -0.07 27.88
C TYR A 287 5.90 -1.03 27.53
N LEU A 288 6.13 -1.33 26.25
CA LEU A 288 7.16 -2.28 25.83
C LEU A 288 8.57 -1.73 26.04
N GLN A 289 9.41 -2.53 26.73
CA GLN A 289 10.81 -2.18 27.08
C GLN A 289 11.81 -2.84 26.11
N ASP A 290 11.50 -2.85 24.83
CA ASP A 290 12.35 -3.38 23.77
C ASP A 290 13.10 -2.27 23.00
N ASN A 291 13.94 -2.62 22.02
CA ASN A 291 14.73 -1.65 21.26
C ASN A 291 14.03 -1.08 20.02
N ARG A 292 12.70 -1.25 19.88
CA ARG A 292 11.93 -0.58 18.83
C ARG A 292 12.02 0.94 18.95
N GLU A 293 11.87 1.62 17.83
CA GLU A 293 11.85 3.09 17.77
C GLU A 293 10.42 3.61 17.57
N THR A 294 9.53 2.81 16.99
CA THR A 294 8.14 3.17 16.72
C THR A 294 7.25 2.98 17.96
N PRO A 295 6.12 3.69 18.06
CA PRO A 295 5.20 3.57 19.20
C PRO A 295 4.56 2.18 19.27
N ASP A 296 4.37 1.68 20.49
CA ASP A 296 3.55 0.50 20.77
C ASP A 296 2.06 0.81 20.90
N THR A 297 1.75 2.06 21.12
CA THR A 297 0.38 2.58 21.22
C THR A 297 0.31 3.90 20.46
N LEU A 298 -0.59 4.00 19.49
CA LEU A 298 -0.74 5.19 18.66
C LEU A 298 -2.20 5.39 18.29
N GLN A 299 -2.65 6.65 18.39
CA GLN A 299 -3.90 7.13 17.80
C GLN A 299 -3.60 8.31 16.89
N VAL A 300 -4.18 8.31 15.69
CA VAL A 300 -4.08 9.40 14.72
C VAL A 300 -5.48 9.83 14.32
N THR A 301 -5.72 11.13 14.31
CA THR A 301 -6.97 11.72 13.82
C THR A 301 -6.68 12.51 12.55
N TYR A 302 -7.47 12.22 11.52
CA TYR A 302 -7.42 12.87 10.22
C TYR A 302 -8.72 13.62 9.98
N GLN A 303 -8.64 14.93 9.70
CA GLN A 303 -9.76 15.71 9.22
C GLN A 303 -9.78 15.67 7.69
N TYR A 304 -10.85 15.17 7.13
CA TYR A 304 -11.14 15.23 5.70
C TYR A 304 -12.29 16.21 5.44
N PRO A 305 -12.47 16.70 4.21
CA PRO A 305 -13.67 17.45 3.84
C PRO A 305 -14.93 16.60 4.08
N GLY A 306 -15.69 16.95 5.10
CA GLY A 306 -16.99 16.33 5.41
C GLY A 306 -16.98 15.14 6.36
N PHE A 307 -15.83 14.64 6.80
CA PHE A 307 -15.74 13.56 7.79
C PHE A 307 -14.42 13.57 8.57
N VAL A 308 -14.42 12.88 9.70
CA VAL A 308 -13.21 12.59 10.49
C VAL A 308 -12.89 11.12 10.39
N CYS A 309 -11.60 10.79 10.23
CA CYS A 309 -11.13 9.41 10.29
C CYS A 309 -10.12 9.25 11.43
N VAL A 310 -10.24 8.18 12.21
CA VAL A 310 -9.31 7.82 13.28
C VAL A 310 -8.62 6.51 12.94
N TYR A 311 -7.31 6.46 13.15
CA TYR A 311 -6.53 5.23 13.14
C TYR A 311 -5.99 4.94 14.53
N GLU A 312 -6.07 3.69 14.97
CA GLU A 312 -5.57 3.25 16.26
C GLU A 312 -4.76 1.96 16.14
N ASN A 313 -3.61 1.90 16.83
CA ASN A 313 -2.97 0.61 17.09
C ASN A 313 -2.57 0.47 18.56
N ARG A 314 -2.63 -0.75 19.06
CA ARG A 314 -2.13 -1.19 20.36
C ARG A 314 -1.36 -2.49 20.19
N GLU A 315 -0.19 -2.60 20.80
CA GLU A 315 0.65 -3.79 20.73
C GLU A 315 0.91 -4.42 22.11
N CYS A 316 0.33 -3.84 23.17
CA CYS A 316 0.42 -4.31 24.54
C CYS A 316 -0.91 -4.82 25.11
N ASN A 317 -1.98 -4.76 24.31
CA ASN A 317 -3.30 -5.22 24.68
C ASN A 317 -4.08 -5.56 23.42
N GLY A 318 -4.33 -6.85 23.21
CA GLY A 318 -5.04 -7.39 22.07
C GLY A 318 -6.56 -7.50 22.25
N ALA A 319 -7.14 -6.89 23.30
CA ALA A 319 -8.59 -6.91 23.49
C ALA A 319 -9.29 -6.32 22.25
N GLN A 320 -10.20 -7.09 21.70
CA GLN A 320 -10.88 -6.77 20.46
C GLN A 320 -11.92 -5.67 20.64
N LEU A 321 -12.18 -4.91 19.59
CA LEU A 321 -13.32 -4.00 19.52
C LEU A 321 -14.46 -4.70 18.77
N ASP A 322 -15.60 -4.83 19.41
CA ASP A 322 -16.80 -5.51 18.87
C ASP A 322 -16.51 -6.92 18.28
N GLY A 323 -15.59 -7.65 18.94
CA GLY A 323 -15.19 -8.99 18.50
C GLY A 323 -14.14 -9.02 17.38
N HIS A 324 -13.58 -7.88 16.97
CA HIS A 324 -12.60 -7.76 15.89
C HIS A 324 -11.29 -7.15 16.33
N GLY A 325 -10.17 -7.84 16.08
CA GLY A 325 -8.81 -7.34 16.40
C GLY A 325 -8.35 -6.23 15.46
N TYR A 326 -8.97 -6.12 14.29
CA TYR A 326 -8.73 -5.05 13.30
C TYR A 326 -9.96 -4.85 12.43
N GLY A 327 -10.09 -3.68 11.82
CA GLY A 327 -11.18 -3.40 10.91
C GLY A 327 -11.35 -1.93 10.59
N ILE A 328 -12.40 -1.66 9.85
CA ILE A 328 -12.86 -0.33 9.47
C ILE A 328 -14.35 -0.24 9.79
N SER A 329 -14.76 0.79 10.53
CA SER A 329 -16.17 1.14 10.72
C SER A 329 -16.47 2.47 10.08
N PHE A 330 -17.41 2.49 9.12
CA PHE A 330 -17.95 3.69 8.48
C PHE A 330 -19.28 4.04 9.15
N HIS A 331 -19.34 5.18 9.84
CA HIS A 331 -20.55 5.64 10.55
C HIS A 331 -21.30 6.66 9.68
N GLY A 332 -22.37 6.20 9.07
CA GLY A 332 -23.27 6.99 8.24
C GLY A 332 -24.56 7.36 8.94
N SER A 333 -25.31 8.29 8.38
CA SER A 333 -26.57 8.79 8.95
C SER A 333 -27.72 7.79 8.94
N LEU A 334 -27.64 6.73 8.14
CA LEU A 334 -28.67 5.68 8.04
C LEU A 334 -28.23 4.34 8.64
N GLY A 335 -26.92 4.14 8.85
CA GLY A 335 -26.38 2.91 9.41
C GLY A 335 -24.85 2.94 9.49
N THR A 336 -24.29 1.94 10.16
CA THR A 336 -22.84 1.72 10.28
C THR A 336 -22.44 0.50 9.48
N MET A 337 -21.37 0.62 8.66
CA MET A 337 -20.76 -0.51 7.99
C MET A 337 -19.45 -0.87 8.68
N PHE A 338 -19.37 -2.09 9.21
CA PHE A 338 -18.11 -2.73 9.60
C PHE A 338 -17.55 -3.52 8.42
N LEU A 339 -16.20 -3.48 8.22
CA LEU A 339 -15.50 -4.13 7.09
C LEU A 339 -14.13 -4.63 7.53
N ASP A 340 -13.84 -5.90 7.24
CA ASP A 340 -12.52 -6.52 7.39
C ASP A 340 -12.23 -7.53 6.27
N ARG A 341 -11.17 -8.35 6.40
CA ARG A 341 -10.84 -9.38 5.39
C ARG A 341 -11.79 -10.57 5.37
N ALA A 342 -12.60 -10.75 6.41
CA ALA A 342 -13.59 -11.82 6.48
C ALA A 342 -14.90 -11.46 5.76
N GLY A 343 -15.19 -10.16 5.64
CA GLY A 343 -16.42 -9.67 5.02
C GLY A 343 -16.80 -8.27 5.49
N PHE A 344 -18.08 -7.92 5.31
CA PHE A 344 -18.64 -6.70 5.86
C PHE A 344 -20.05 -6.94 6.41
N GLN A 345 -20.47 -6.05 7.33
CA GLN A 345 -21.81 -6.01 7.90
C GLN A 345 -22.31 -4.56 7.93
N ILE A 346 -23.57 -4.34 7.52
CA ILE A 346 -24.30 -3.09 7.71
C ILE A 346 -25.27 -3.27 8.87
N ILE A 347 -25.14 -2.41 9.87
CA ILE A 347 -26.00 -2.31 11.04
C ILE A 347 -26.83 -1.03 10.87
N PRO A 348 -28.16 -1.13 10.64
CA PRO A 348 -29.02 0.04 10.47
C PRO A 348 -29.11 0.91 11.71
N GLU A 349 -29.13 2.22 11.52
CA GLU A 349 -29.70 3.15 12.50
C GLU A 349 -31.21 2.99 12.53
N LYS A 350 -31.84 3.41 13.65
CA LYS A 350 -33.29 3.27 13.85
C LYS A 350 -33.95 4.62 14.12
N THR A 351 -35.15 4.76 13.62
CA THR A 351 -36.03 5.85 14.05
C THR A 351 -36.39 5.73 15.54
N SER A 352 -36.97 6.78 16.13
CA SER A 352 -37.51 6.73 17.50
C SER A 352 -38.60 5.68 17.71
N LYS A 353 -39.21 5.18 16.61
CA LYS A 353 -40.22 4.11 16.62
C LYS A 353 -39.60 2.71 16.39
N GLY A 354 -38.26 2.60 16.35
CA GLY A 354 -37.54 1.33 16.16
C GLY A 354 -37.49 0.82 14.72
N VAL A 355 -37.87 1.63 13.72
CA VAL A 355 -37.84 1.25 12.30
C VAL A 355 -36.41 1.48 11.76
N ASN A 356 -35.87 0.49 11.08
CA ASN A 356 -34.55 0.60 10.43
C ASN A 356 -34.55 1.69 9.35
N LEU A 357 -33.45 2.49 9.28
CA LEU A 357 -33.26 3.56 8.29
C LEU A 357 -32.60 3.06 7.01
N CYS A 358 -31.97 1.88 7.03
CA CYS A 358 -31.50 1.15 5.86
C CYS A 358 -31.65 -0.35 6.09
N GLU A 359 -31.44 -1.14 5.05
CA GLU A 359 -31.50 -2.61 5.17
C GLU A 359 -30.22 -3.16 5.82
N PRO A 360 -30.34 -4.13 6.76
CA PRO A 360 -29.19 -4.85 7.26
C PRO A 360 -28.61 -5.74 6.17
N VAL A 361 -27.29 -5.74 6.02
CA VAL A 361 -26.57 -6.56 5.06
C VAL A 361 -25.41 -7.27 5.73
N THR A 362 -25.19 -8.53 5.42
CA THR A 362 -23.98 -9.27 5.81
C THR A 362 -23.42 -9.97 4.59
N GLU A 363 -22.15 -9.76 4.32
CA GLU A 363 -21.45 -10.37 3.19
C GLU A 363 -20.12 -10.96 3.66
N LYS A 364 -19.88 -12.22 3.32
CA LYS A 364 -18.60 -12.89 3.61
C LYS A 364 -17.64 -12.74 2.43
N SER A 365 -16.34 -12.75 2.72
CA SER A 365 -15.32 -12.84 1.68
C SER A 365 -15.50 -14.10 0.85
N SER A 366 -15.51 -13.97 -0.48
CA SER A 366 -15.82 -15.06 -1.42
C SER A 366 -14.68 -15.38 -2.39
N ASN A 367 -13.59 -14.61 -2.38
CA ASN A 367 -12.44 -14.86 -3.25
C ASN A 367 -11.10 -14.75 -2.53
N ASN A 368 -10.07 -15.34 -3.13
CA ASN A 368 -8.68 -15.13 -2.73
C ASN A 368 -8.18 -13.81 -3.33
N HIS A 369 -8.20 -12.73 -2.53
CA HIS A 369 -7.82 -11.41 -2.98
C HIS A 369 -6.34 -11.28 -3.38
N ASN A 370 -5.42 -12.08 -2.81
CA ASN A 370 -4.02 -12.09 -3.24
C ASN A 370 -3.89 -12.64 -4.67
N LEU A 371 -4.56 -13.76 -4.96
CA LEU A 371 -4.57 -14.35 -6.29
C LEU A 371 -5.26 -13.44 -7.32
N ALA A 372 -6.40 -12.82 -6.95
CA ALA A 372 -7.08 -11.87 -7.80
C ALA A 372 -6.24 -10.62 -8.07
N HIS A 373 -5.46 -10.17 -7.08
CA HIS A 373 -4.61 -8.99 -7.22
C HIS A 373 -3.41 -9.24 -8.14
N SER A 374 -2.73 -10.37 -8.00
CA SER A 374 -1.67 -10.78 -8.94
C SER A 374 -2.23 -11.03 -10.34
N ARG A 375 -3.47 -11.56 -10.47
CA ARG A 375 -4.15 -11.67 -11.77
C ARG A 375 -4.35 -10.31 -12.43
N ASN A 376 -4.84 -9.32 -11.68
CA ASN A 376 -5.03 -7.96 -12.19
C ASN A 376 -3.72 -7.37 -12.72
N PHE A 377 -2.60 -7.55 -12.00
CA PHE A 377 -1.29 -7.12 -12.48
C PHE A 377 -0.93 -7.76 -13.83
N LEU A 378 -1.02 -9.08 -13.94
CA LEU A 378 -0.71 -9.81 -15.17
C LEU A 378 -1.61 -9.40 -16.35
N ASP A 379 -2.89 -9.13 -16.09
CA ASP A 379 -3.82 -8.62 -17.11
C ASP A 379 -3.43 -7.21 -17.56
N CYS A 380 -3.03 -6.35 -16.62
CA CYS A 380 -2.56 -4.99 -16.93
C CYS A 380 -1.23 -4.98 -17.68
N LEU A 381 -0.33 -5.95 -17.46
CA LEU A 381 0.88 -6.11 -18.28
C LEU A 381 0.53 -6.31 -19.77
N LYS A 382 -0.46 -7.13 -20.05
CA LYS A 382 -0.89 -7.45 -21.42
C LYS A 382 -1.70 -6.33 -22.04
N SER A 383 -2.67 -5.80 -21.32
CA SER A 383 -3.60 -4.78 -21.82
C SER A 383 -3.05 -3.35 -21.79
N ARG A 384 -1.99 -3.12 -21.00
CA ARG A 384 -1.45 -1.77 -20.68
C ARG A 384 -2.48 -0.86 -20.01
N GLN A 385 -3.56 -1.43 -19.45
CA GLN A 385 -4.54 -0.70 -18.64
C GLN A 385 -3.98 -0.39 -17.25
N VAL A 386 -4.54 0.64 -16.62
CA VAL A 386 -4.16 1.05 -15.26
C VAL A 386 -4.59 -0.01 -14.25
N PRO A 387 -3.68 -0.49 -13.38
CA PRO A 387 -4.02 -1.47 -12.35
C PRO A 387 -5.02 -0.95 -11.31
N ILE A 388 -5.71 -1.87 -10.64
CA ILE A 388 -6.67 -1.53 -9.57
C ILE A 388 -6.03 -0.76 -8.40
N CYS A 389 -4.74 -0.99 -8.14
CA CYS A 389 -3.92 -0.16 -7.27
C CYS A 389 -2.67 0.32 -8.02
N ASP A 390 -2.87 1.28 -8.92
CA ASP A 390 -1.79 1.99 -9.58
C ASP A 390 -0.85 2.67 -8.55
N ILE A 391 0.40 2.89 -8.93
CA ILE A 391 1.41 3.51 -8.06
C ILE A 391 0.97 4.85 -7.47
N GLU A 392 0.20 5.68 -8.18
CA GLU A 392 -0.35 6.93 -7.64
C GLU A 392 -1.31 6.65 -6.48
N ILE A 393 -2.17 5.65 -6.62
CA ILE A 393 -3.11 5.23 -5.57
C ILE A 393 -2.33 4.72 -4.35
N GLY A 394 -1.37 3.83 -4.57
CA GLY A 394 -0.54 3.28 -3.49
C GLY A 394 0.33 4.34 -2.80
N HIS A 395 0.85 5.31 -3.55
CA HIS A 395 1.57 6.45 -3.01
C HIS A 395 0.66 7.28 -2.08
N ARG A 396 -0.53 7.67 -2.52
CA ARG A 396 -1.47 8.45 -1.69
C ARG A 396 -1.90 7.70 -0.45
N SER A 397 -2.19 6.42 -0.55
CA SER A 397 -2.54 5.59 0.62
C SER A 397 -1.39 5.45 1.61
N THR A 398 -0.16 5.30 1.12
CA THR A 398 1.05 5.28 1.96
C THR A 398 1.30 6.65 2.59
N SER A 399 1.10 7.75 1.84
CA SER A 399 1.29 9.12 2.32
C SER A 399 0.44 9.41 3.55
N VAL A 400 -0.84 9.02 3.57
CA VAL A 400 -1.71 9.25 4.75
C VAL A 400 -1.14 8.59 6.00
N ALA A 401 -0.64 7.36 5.89
CA ALA A 401 0.01 6.69 7.02
C ALA A 401 1.32 7.41 7.45
N GLN A 402 2.13 7.87 6.49
CA GLN A 402 3.34 8.65 6.78
C GLN A 402 3.02 9.97 7.47
N LEU A 403 1.96 10.68 7.04
CA LEU A 403 1.50 11.92 7.69
C LEU A 403 1.15 11.70 9.17
N GLY A 404 0.52 10.55 9.51
CA GLY A 404 0.25 10.16 10.89
C GLY A 404 1.54 10.01 11.72
N ASN A 405 2.54 9.35 11.16
CA ASN A 405 3.86 9.23 11.79
C ASN A 405 4.58 10.58 11.95
N ILE A 406 4.45 11.47 10.96
CA ILE A 406 5.04 12.81 11.03
C ILE A 406 4.36 13.64 12.13
N ALA A 407 3.03 13.60 12.23
CA ALA A 407 2.29 14.27 13.30
C ALA A 407 2.73 13.77 14.68
N TYR A 408 2.85 12.45 14.87
CA TYR A 408 3.35 11.84 16.10
C TYR A 408 4.79 12.30 16.44
N ARG A 409 5.71 12.23 15.48
CA ARG A 409 7.13 12.55 15.69
C ARG A 409 7.40 14.05 15.89
N THR A 410 6.57 14.91 15.30
CA THR A 410 6.67 16.35 15.47
C THR A 410 5.88 16.86 16.69
N LYS A 411 4.96 16.04 17.21
CA LYS A 411 4.00 16.42 18.29
C LYS A 411 3.23 17.69 17.92
N SER A 412 2.77 17.75 16.68
CA SER A 412 2.14 18.94 16.12
C SER A 412 0.79 18.63 15.51
N HIS A 413 -0.14 19.58 15.58
CA HIS A 413 -1.26 19.65 14.66
C HIS A 413 -0.72 20.11 13.31
N LEU A 414 -0.95 19.33 12.27
CA LEU A 414 -0.43 19.57 10.93
C LEU A 414 -1.55 19.95 9.98
N LEU A 415 -1.32 20.99 9.19
CA LEU A 415 -2.17 21.38 8.07
C LEU A 415 -1.51 20.88 6.79
N TRP A 416 -2.25 20.15 5.96
CA TRP A 416 -1.75 19.46 4.78
C TRP A 416 -2.48 19.87 3.50
N GLU A 417 -1.74 20.06 2.43
CA GLU A 417 -2.26 20.29 1.08
C GLU A 417 -2.09 19.01 0.25
N PRO A 418 -3.14 18.18 0.08
CA PRO A 418 -3.01 16.87 -0.57
C PRO A 418 -2.53 16.92 -2.02
N ARG A 419 -2.87 17.99 -2.77
CA ARG A 419 -2.46 18.14 -4.17
C ARG A 419 -1.03 18.60 -4.33
N ALA A 420 -0.60 19.53 -3.47
CA ALA A 420 0.75 20.06 -3.47
C ALA A 420 1.75 19.13 -2.74
N GLU A 421 1.24 18.21 -1.92
CA GLU A 421 2.03 17.34 -1.05
C GLU A 421 2.98 18.12 -0.14
N GLU A 422 2.44 19.17 0.52
CA GLU A 422 3.20 20.03 1.40
C GLU A 422 2.42 20.39 2.68
N PHE A 423 3.17 20.68 3.74
CA PHE A 423 2.60 21.20 4.98
C PHE A 423 2.53 22.72 4.96
N ARG A 424 1.39 23.28 5.40
CA ARG A 424 1.26 24.70 5.65
C ARG A 424 1.91 25.08 6.99
N GLY A 425 2.91 25.96 6.96
CA GLY A 425 3.46 26.61 8.15
C GLY A 425 4.29 25.74 9.09
N ASN A 426 4.59 24.46 8.77
CA ASN A 426 5.38 23.58 9.62
C ASN A 426 6.66 23.09 8.92
N GLN A 427 7.74 23.85 9.01
CA GLN A 427 9.04 23.49 8.39
C GLN A 427 9.65 22.20 8.95
N ARG A 428 9.43 21.88 10.24
CA ARG A 428 9.94 20.67 10.85
C ARG A 428 9.27 19.43 10.23
N ALA A 429 7.97 19.48 10.04
CA ALA A 429 7.22 18.44 9.35
C ALA A 429 7.66 18.31 7.87
N GLY A 430 7.83 19.46 7.17
CA GLY A 430 8.30 19.48 5.79
C GLY A 430 9.63 18.77 5.58
N LYS A 431 10.59 18.92 6.50
CA LYS A 431 11.88 18.22 6.46
C LYS A 431 11.77 16.69 6.62
N MET A 432 10.63 16.19 7.08
CA MET A 432 10.40 14.75 7.26
C MET A 432 9.74 14.10 6.04
N LEU A 433 9.40 14.87 5.02
CA LEU A 433 8.85 14.33 3.75
C LEU A 433 9.90 13.61 2.91
N SER A 434 11.19 13.88 3.15
CA SER A 434 12.31 13.30 2.40
C SER A 434 13.44 12.83 3.31
N ALA A 435 14.34 12.03 2.76
CA ALA A 435 15.56 11.60 3.42
C ALA A 435 16.78 11.79 2.53
N LYS A 436 17.93 11.98 3.19
CA LYS A 436 19.23 11.96 2.50
C LYS A 436 19.71 10.52 2.40
N TYR A 437 19.84 10.03 1.17
CA TYR A 437 20.36 8.71 0.91
C TYR A 437 21.86 8.59 1.21
N ARG A 438 22.26 7.46 1.73
CA ARG A 438 23.67 7.08 1.89
C ARG A 438 24.29 6.86 0.51
N LYS A 439 25.46 7.45 0.27
CA LYS A 439 26.24 7.19 -0.96
C LYS A 439 26.59 5.69 -1.07
N PRO A 440 26.62 5.09 -2.28
CA PRO A 440 26.46 5.73 -3.60
C PRO A 440 25.01 5.91 -4.06
N TRP A 441 24.04 5.51 -3.26
CA TRP A 441 22.61 5.50 -3.62
C TRP A 441 22.07 6.91 -3.85
N ARG A 442 21.21 7.06 -4.85
CA ARG A 442 20.56 8.33 -5.21
C ARG A 442 19.14 8.07 -5.68
N LEU A 443 18.22 8.90 -5.24
CA LEU A 443 16.84 8.91 -5.70
C LEU A 443 16.75 9.78 -6.97
N SER A 444 17.03 9.18 -8.12
CA SER A 444 17.00 9.88 -9.43
C SER A 444 16.04 9.16 -10.39
N VAL A 445 15.20 9.95 -11.08
CA VAL A 445 14.23 9.48 -12.08
C VAL A 445 14.67 9.87 -13.48
#